data_d294809504d17294664d158b59cef84f
#
_entry.id   d294809504d17294664d158b59cef84f
#
_cell.length_a   1.000
_cell.length_b   1.000
_cell.length_c   1.000
_cell.angle_alpha   90.00
_cell.angle_beta   90.00
_cell.angle_gamma   90.00
#
_symmetry.space_group_name_H-M   'P 1'
#
loop_
_entity.id
_entity.type
_entity.pdbx_description
1 polymer ?
#
loop_
_entity_poly.entity_id
_entity_poly.type
_entity_poly.pdbx_seq_one_letter_code
_entity_poly.pdbx_strand_id
1 'polypeptide(L)'
;MESDKNSPEKNIIIPLFPLPTTVFYPNTSLPLHIFEPRYRTMVADTLKGEGKIGMILLKPGWESDYQGTPEIMTIGCAGEITRHSELPEGKYNILLSGLYRFRVLHEIKGKLYRQAQVECLKEINDRDLTTEPSPTKEQLSRIMRLYLKNLPEGTKIEQALDMGNCRKLAEFVDKLTHHFDLPVSKMQEFLEQQDVQKRANSLYSLIEFKNQLIKISKDMQGREVDFSMN
;
A
#
# COMPACT_ATOMS: atom_id res chain seq x y z
N MET A 1 7.71 30.26 -23.32
CA MET A 1 6.40 29.75 -22.84
C MET A 1 6.60 28.25 -22.58
N GLU A 2 7.10 27.91 -21.40
CA GLU A 2 7.20 26.54 -20.95
C GLU A 2 5.79 26.12 -20.51
N SER A 3 5.24 25.13 -21.21
CA SER A 3 3.97 24.50 -20.86
C SER A 3 4.11 23.79 -19.52
N ASP A 4 3.33 24.23 -18.57
CA ASP A 4 3.17 23.68 -17.22
C ASP A 4 2.69 22.21 -17.31
N LYS A 5 3.64 21.27 -17.37
CA LYS A 5 3.41 19.82 -17.48
C LYS A 5 2.92 19.18 -16.16
N ASN A 6 2.49 19.97 -15.18
CA ASN A 6 2.18 19.52 -13.84
C ASN A 6 0.73 19.74 -13.41
N SER A 7 -0.19 19.88 -14.35
CA SER A 7 -1.62 19.77 -14.04
C SER A 7 -1.95 18.28 -13.85
N PRO A 8 -2.59 17.87 -12.74
CA PRO A 8 -3.03 16.48 -12.59
C PRO A 8 -4.02 16.21 -13.71
N GLU A 9 -3.72 15.18 -14.53
CA GLU A 9 -4.65 14.71 -15.56
C GLU A 9 -5.97 14.38 -14.87
N LYS A 10 -6.96 15.24 -15.07
CA LYS A 10 -8.32 15.03 -14.62
C LYS A 10 -8.93 13.96 -15.52
N ASN A 11 -9.40 12.88 -14.91
CA ASN A 11 -10.20 11.84 -15.56
C ASN A 11 -9.42 10.83 -16.44
N ILE A 12 -8.59 10.04 -15.82
CA ILE A 12 -7.90 8.91 -16.46
C ILE A 12 -8.81 7.68 -16.41
N ILE A 13 -8.84 6.88 -17.48
CA ILE A 13 -9.49 5.56 -17.49
C ILE A 13 -8.41 4.51 -17.23
N ILE A 14 -8.57 3.73 -16.17
CA ILE A 14 -7.65 2.64 -15.85
C ILE A 14 -8.39 1.32 -15.65
N PRO A 15 -7.79 0.18 -16.00
CA PRO A 15 -8.28 -1.12 -15.59
C PRO A 15 -8.18 -1.25 -14.07
N LEU A 16 -9.20 -1.86 -13.45
CA LEU A 16 -9.24 -2.10 -12.01
C LEU A 16 -8.99 -3.56 -11.69
N PHE A 17 -8.11 -3.81 -10.73
CA PHE A 17 -7.87 -5.11 -10.15
C PHE A 17 -8.35 -5.12 -8.69
N PRO A 18 -9.61 -5.50 -8.43
CA PRO A 18 -10.13 -5.59 -7.09
C PRO A 18 -9.62 -6.85 -6.40
N LEU A 19 -9.11 -6.68 -5.17
CA LEU A 19 -8.69 -7.77 -4.30
C LEU A 19 -9.33 -7.63 -2.91
N PRO A 20 -9.65 -8.76 -2.23
CA PRO A 20 -10.35 -8.71 -0.95
C PRO A 20 -9.43 -8.41 0.24
N THR A 21 -8.14 -8.69 0.13
CA THR A 21 -7.20 -8.71 1.27
C THR A 21 -5.94 -7.90 1.05
N THR A 22 -5.81 -7.23 -0.08
CA THR A 22 -4.57 -6.53 -0.45
C THR A 22 -4.83 -5.05 -0.64
N VAL A 23 -4.14 -4.23 0.15
CA VAL A 23 -4.07 -2.78 -0.03
C VAL A 23 -2.68 -2.44 -0.56
N PHE A 24 -2.64 -1.68 -1.64
CA PHE A 24 -1.42 -1.29 -2.33
C PHE A 24 -1.14 0.19 -2.13
N TYR A 25 0.14 0.55 -1.95
CA TYR A 25 0.54 1.93 -1.70
C TYR A 25 1.46 2.47 -2.79
N PRO A 26 1.47 3.81 -3.02
CA PRO A 26 2.50 4.44 -3.83
C PRO A 26 3.90 4.10 -3.33
N ASN A 27 4.86 4.10 -4.24
CA ASN A 27 6.29 3.85 -3.95
C ASN A 27 6.59 2.47 -3.33
N THR A 28 5.64 1.53 -3.39
CA THR A 28 5.84 0.13 -2.99
C THR A 28 5.79 -0.79 -4.19
N SER A 29 6.20 -2.04 -4.02
CA SER A 29 6.16 -3.05 -5.08
C SER A 29 5.28 -4.22 -4.70
N LEU A 30 4.48 -4.72 -5.64
CA LEU A 30 3.57 -5.84 -5.44
C LEU A 30 3.79 -6.90 -6.52
N PRO A 31 4.36 -8.07 -6.19
CA PRO A 31 4.40 -9.20 -7.10
C PRO A 31 3.03 -9.87 -7.18
N LEU A 32 2.56 -10.15 -8.38
CA LEU A 32 1.26 -10.76 -8.63
C LEU A 32 1.41 -11.93 -9.61
N HIS A 33 0.72 -13.04 -9.30
CA HIS A 33 0.52 -14.16 -10.21
C HIS A 33 -0.89 -14.09 -10.80
N ILE A 34 -0.98 -13.89 -12.11
CA ILE A 34 -2.23 -13.64 -12.83
C ILE A 34 -2.65 -14.90 -13.56
N PHE A 35 -3.71 -15.56 -13.10
CA PHE A 35 -4.22 -16.82 -13.64
C PHE A 35 -5.68 -16.76 -14.08
N GLU A 36 -6.50 -15.89 -13.48
CA GLU A 36 -7.91 -15.75 -13.85
C GLU A 36 -8.07 -15.17 -15.26
N PRO A 37 -8.94 -15.73 -16.13
CA PRO A 37 -9.08 -15.30 -17.52
C PRO A 37 -9.33 -13.79 -17.70
N ARG A 38 -10.20 -13.21 -16.86
CA ARG A 38 -10.50 -11.76 -16.90
C ARG A 38 -9.25 -10.91 -16.64
N TYR A 39 -8.40 -11.31 -15.70
CA TYR A 39 -7.20 -10.54 -15.36
C TYR A 39 -6.03 -10.83 -16.30
N ARG A 40 -5.99 -12.01 -16.95
CA ARG A 40 -5.05 -12.28 -18.05
C ARG A 40 -5.32 -11.35 -19.23
N THR A 41 -6.60 -11.20 -19.60
CA THR A 41 -7.02 -10.23 -20.65
C THR A 41 -6.67 -8.80 -20.23
N MET A 42 -6.90 -8.43 -18.97
CA MET A 42 -6.54 -7.12 -18.44
C MET A 42 -5.05 -6.83 -18.60
N VAL A 43 -4.17 -7.75 -18.17
CA VAL A 43 -2.73 -7.59 -18.30
C VAL A 43 -2.27 -7.51 -19.74
N ALA A 44 -2.78 -8.39 -20.62
CA ALA A 44 -2.47 -8.36 -22.04
C ALA A 44 -2.86 -7.04 -22.72
N ASP A 45 -4.01 -6.46 -22.36
CA ASP A 45 -4.44 -5.16 -22.86
C ASP A 45 -3.58 -4.02 -22.27
N THR A 46 -3.28 -4.08 -21.00
CA THR A 46 -2.48 -3.07 -20.27
C THR A 46 -1.06 -2.97 -20.83
N LEU A 47 -0.43 -4.10 -21.14
CA LEU A 47 0.92 -4.14 -21.72
C LEU A 47 1.01 -3.56 -23.14
N LYS A 48 -0.12 -3.45 -23.87
CA LYS A 48 -0.18 -2.75 -25.16
C LYS A 48 -0.36 -1.23 -25.03
N GLY A 49 -0.69 -0.75 -23.83
CA GLY A 49 -0.96 0.65 -23.54
C GLY A 49 0.08 1.24 -22.59
N GLU A 50 -0.39 1.96 -21.59
CA GLU A 50 0.45 2.68 -20.62
C GLU A 50 1.04 1.79 -19.51
N GLY A 51 0.72 0.51 -19.45
CA GLY A 51 1.21 -0.39 -18.41
C GLY A 51 0.61 -0.18 -17.01
N LYS A 52 -0.46 0.61 -16.88
CA LYS A 52 -1.03 1.00 -15.59
C LYS A 52 -2.24 0.16 -15.18
N ILE A 53 -2.30 -0.26 -13.93
CA ILE A 53 -3.41 -1.00 -13.31
C ILE A 53 -3.77 -0.30 -11.98
N GLY A 54 -5.05 -0.12 -11.72
CA GLY A 54 -5.58 0.36 -10.44
C GLY A 54 -5.88 -0.80 -9.49
N MET A 55 -5.07 -0.94 -8.44
CA MET A 55 -5.37 -1.85 -7.33
C MET A 55 -6.41 -1.23 -6.43
N ILE A 56 -7.45 -1.99 -6.09
CA ILE A 56 -8.54 -1.50 -5.25
C ILE A 56 -9.07 -2.60 -4.33
N LEU A 57 -9.42 -2.24 -3.11
CA LEU A 57 -9.94 -3.19 -2.13
C LEU A 57 -11.44 -3.43 -2.37
N LEU A 58 -11.86 -4.69 -2.26
CA LEU A 58 -13.29 -5.04 -2.16
C LEU A 58 -13.85 -4.58 -0.81
N LYS A 59 -15.12 -4.12 -0.80
CA LYS A 59 -15.81 -3.83 0.45
C LYS A 59 -16.14 -5.12 1.22
N PRO A 60 -16.28 -5.06 2.56
CA PRO A 60 -16.76 -6.19 3.35
C PRO A 60 -18.07 -6.76 2.81
N GLY A 61 -18.25 -8.09 2.86
CA GLY A 61 -19.42 -8.77 2.31
C GLY A 61 -19.25 -9.22 0.86
N TRP A 62 -18.07 -9.04 0.27
CA TRP A 62 -17.73 -9.46 -1.09
C TRP A 62 -17.88 -10.97 -1.32
N GLU A 63 -17.81 -11.79 -0.27
CA GLU A 63 -17.85 -13.25 -0.35
C GLU A 63 -19.16 -13.75 -0.98
N SER A 64 -20.26 -13.07 -0.73
CA SER A 64 -21.59 -13.42 -1.25
C SER A 64 -21.74 -13.19 -2.76
N ASP A 65 -20.90 -12.34 -3.36
CA ASP A 65 -20.96 -11.97 -4.78
C ASP A 65 -19.60 -12.06 -5.50
N TYR A 66 -18.68 -12.90 -5.01
CA TYR A 66 -17.31 -12.97 -5.55
C TYR A 66 -17.23 -13.23 -7.05
N GLN A 67 -18.14 -14.03 -7.59
CA GLN A 67 -18.23 -14.33 -9.03
C GLN A 67 -18.94 -13.24 -9.85
N GLY A 68 -19.61 -12.32 -9.18
CA GLY A 68 -20.33 -11.22 -9.78
C GLY A 68 -19.50 -9.93 -9.87
N THR A 69 -20.07 -8.86 -9.34
CA THR A 69 -19.43 -7.54 -9.32
C THR A 69 -19.48 -6.97 -7.89
N PRO A 70 -18.71 -7.53 -6.94
CA PRO A 70 -18.73 -7.06 -5.56
C PRO A 70 -18.41 -5.57 -5.47
N GLU A 71 -18.95 -4.89 -4.46
CA GLU A 71 -18.65 -3.48 -4.24
C GLU A 71 -17.16 -3.27 -3.92
N ILE A 72 -16.61 -2.17 -4.42
CA ILE A 72 -15.23 -1.76 -4.19
C ILE A 72 -15.17 -0.53 -3.28
N MET A 73 -14.03 -0.35 -2.62
CA MET A 73 -13.71 0.92 -1.98
C MET A 73 -13.62 2.04 -3.01
N THR A 74 -13.71 3.29 -2.57
CA THR A 74 -13.65 4.44 -3.48
C THR A 74 -12.23 4.90 -3.76
N ILE A 75 -11.29 4.59 -2.88
CA ILE A 75 -9.87 4.97 -2.98
C ILE A 75 -9.04 3.72 -3.23
N GLY A 76 -8.18 3.80 -4.26
CA GLY A 76 -7.21 2.78 -4.61
C GLY A 76 -5.84 3.37 -4.90
N CYS A 77 -4.91 2.52 -5.35
CA CYS A 77 -3.59 2.92 -5.78
C CYS A 77 -3.32 2.43 -7.20
N ALA A 78 -2.95 3.34 -8.10
CA ALA A 78 -2.47 3.01 -9.43
C ALA A 78 -1.03 2.52 -9.35
N GLY A 79 -0.72 1.49 -10.12
CA GLY A 79 0.63 0.98 -10.27
C GLY A 79 0.96 0.72 -11.73
N GLU A 80 2.25 0.74 -12.04
CA GLU A 80 2.80 0.43 -13.36
C GLU A 80 3.43 -0.96 -13.35
N ILE A 81 3.22 -1.74 -14.41
CA ILE A 81 3.87 -3.03 -14.60
C ILE A 81 5.32 -2.77 -14.99
N THR A 82 6.25 -2.93 -14.04
CA THR A 82 7.69 -2.70 -14.27
C THR A 82 8.43 -3.94 -14.75
N ARG A 83 7.90 -5.12 -14.44
CA ARG A 83 8.41 -6.41 -14.92
C ARG A 83 7.24 -7.35 -15.19
N HIS A 84 7.37 -8.16 -16.20
CA HIS A 84 6.41 -9.25 -16.46
C HIS A 84 7.11 -10.45 -17.09
N SER A 85 6.53 -11.61 -16.89
CA SER A 85 6.82 -12.84 -17.63
C SER A 85 5.54 -13.54 -17.99
N GLU A 86 5.40 -13.91 -19.25
CA GLU A 86 4.31 -14.74 -19.73
C GLU A 86 4.62 -16.21 -19.40
N LEU A 87 3.61 -16.91 -18.92
CA LEU A 87 3.66 -18.31 -18.53
C LEU A 87 2.73 -19.14 -19.42
N PRO A 88 2.87 -20.49 -19.41
CA PRO A 88 1.95 -21.37 -20.14
C PRO A 88 0.48 -21.02 -19.84
N GLU A 89 -0.40 -21.28 -20.81
CA GLU A 89 -1.83 -21.00 -20.74
C GLU A 89 -2.18 -19.50 -20.66
N GLY A 90 -1.28 -18.61 -21.07
CA GLY A 90 -1.49 -17.15 -21.04
C GLY A 90 -1.58 -16.56 -19.64
N LYS A 91 -1.00 -17.21 -18.64
CA LYS A 91 -0.81 -16.66 -17.28
C LYS A 91 0.35 -15.68 -17.28
N TYR A 92 0.39 -14.81 -16.28
CA TYR A 92 1.48 -13.83 -16.12
C TYR A 92 1.98 -13.80 -14.68
N ASN A 93 3.30 -13.64 -14.53
CA ASN A 93 3.87 -13.06 -13.32
C ASN A 93 4.18 -11.60 -13.64
N ILE A 94 3.70 -10.68 -12.80
CA ILE A 94 3.97 -9.25 -12.95
C ILE A 94 4.54 -8.68 -11.66
N LEU A 95 5.36 -7.64 -11.78
CA LEU A 95 5.74 -6.78 -10.67
C LEU A 95 5.11 -5.41 -10.92
N LEU A 96 4.22 -5.01 -10.01
CA LEU A 96 3.55 -3.73 -10.04
C LEU A 96 4.29 -2.75 -9.12
N SER A 97 4.64 -1.56 -9.61
CA SER A 97 5.22 -0.47 -8.83
C SER A 97 4.17 0.61 -8.59
N GLY A 98 3.92 0.97 -7.33
CA GLY A 98 2.90 1.94 -6.93
C GLY A 98 3.27 3.36 -7.35
N LEU A 99 2.33 4.06 -7.98
CA LEU A 99 2.52 5.39 -8.53
C LEU A 99 1.82 6.47 -7.69
N TYR A 100 0.49 6.41 -7.61
CA TYR A 100 -0.32 7.42 -6.94
C TYR A 100 -1.66 6.87 -6.45
N ARG A 101 -2.23 7.53 -5.46
CA ARG A 101 -3.61 7.30 -5.00
C ARG A 101 -4.60 7.82 -6.02
N PHE A 102 -5.71 7.12 -6.19
CA PHE A 102 -6.80 7.58 -7.02
C PHE A 102 -8.15 7.42 -6.32
N ARG A 103 -9.13 8.24 -6.76
CA ARG A 103 -10.54 8.08 -6.41
C ARG A 103 -11.30 7.60 -7.62
N VAL A 104 -12.10 6.55 -7.46
CA VAL A 104 -13.06 6.11 -8.48
C VAL A 104 -14.18 7.14 -8.60
N LEU A 105 -14.41 7.63 -9.80
CA LEU A 105 -15.52 8.51 -10.12
C LEU A 105 -16.73 7.70 -10.58
N HIS A 106 -16.54 6.84 -11.56
CA HIS A 106 -17.54 5.86 -12.01
C HIS A 106 -16.88 4.71 -12.75
N GLU A 107 -17.52 3.54 -12.72
CA GLU A 107 -17.06 2.38 -13.47
C GLU A 107 -17.56 2.42 -14.92
N ILE A 108 -16.73 1.92 -15.83
CA ILE A 108 -17.00 1.85 -17.25
C ILE A 108 -17.19 0.37 -17.65
N LYS A 109 -18.29 0.07 -18.34
CA LYS A 109 -18.61 -1.27 -18.84
C LYS A 109 -18.01 -1.50 -20.23
N GLY A 110 -17.92 -2.76 -20.67
CA GLY A 110 -17.54 -3.10 -22.04
C GLY A 110 -16.29 -3.97 -22.18
N LYS A 111 -15.61 -4.28 -21.09
CA LYS A 111 -14.49 -5.23 -21.02
C LYS A 111 -14.85 -6.44 -20.15
N LEU A 112 -14.09 -7.52 -20.27
CA LEU A 112 -14.19 -8.70 -19.39
C LEU A 112 -13.71 -8.43 -17.95
N TYR A 113 -12.95 -7.35 -17.76
CA TYR A 113 -12.44 -6.86 -16.48
C TYR A 113 -13.01 -5.47 -16.17
N ARG A 114 -12.96 -5.08 -14.93
CA ARG A 114 -13.47 -3.78 -14.47
C ARG A 114 -12.55 -2.66 -14.94
N GLN A 115 -13.15 -1.54 -15.32
CA GLN A 115 -12.46 -0.29 -15.64
C GLN A 115 -13.20 0.85 -14.96
N ALA A 116 -12.48 1.91 -14.62
CA ALA A 116 -13.10 3.11 -14.08
C ALA A 116 -12.43 4.36 -14.61
N GLN A 117 -13.21 5.41 -14.67
CA GLN A 117 -12.71 6.77 -14.71
C GLN A 117 -12.33 7.16 -13.30
N VAL A 118 -11.10 7.64 -13.12
CA VAL A 118 -10.51 7.95 -11.83
C VAL A 118 -9.95 9.36 -11.78
N GLU A 119 -9.92 9.93 -10.59
CA GLU A 119 -9.24 11.17 -10.26
C GLU A 119 -7.95 10.85 -9.52
N CYS A 120 -6.82 11.38 -9.98
CA CYS A 120 -5.55 11.30 -9.28
C CYS A 120 -5.59 12.18 -8.02
N LEU A 121 -5.30 11.61 -6.86
CA LEU A 121 -5.29 12.32 -5.59
C LEU A 121 -3.90 12.88 -5.28
N LYS A 122 -3.86 14.15 -4.88
CA LYS A 122 -2.62 14.80 -4.46
C LYS A 122 -2.32 14.51 -3.00
N GLU A 123 -1.04 14.33 -2.69
CA GLU A 123 -0.57 14.32 -1.32
C GLU A 123 -0.65 15.74 -0.74
N ILE A 124 -1.15 15.84 0.50
CA ILE A 124 -1.28 17.10 1.23
C ILE A 124 -0.23 17.12 2.33
N ASN A 125 0.42 18.24 2.56
CA ASN A 125 1.46 18.41 3.58
C ASN A 125 2.65 17.44 3.41
N ASP A 126 2.95 17.06 2.17
CA ASP A 126 4.14 16.27 1.86
C ASP A 126 5.39 17.17 1.91
N ARG A 127 6.47 16.65 2.51
CA ARG A 127 7.73 17.36 2.69
C ARG A 127 8.84 16.73 1.85
N ASP A 128 9.68 17.57 1.31
CA ASP A 128 10.93 17.15 0.67
C ASP A 128 11.98 16.84 1.75
N LEU A 129 12.43 15.60 1.79
CA LEU A 129 13.41 15.11 2.78
C LEU A 129 14.87 15.33 2.33
N THR A 130 15.07 15.85 1.12
CA THR A 130 16.41 16.11 0.57
C THR A 130 16.91 17.52 0.90
N THR A 131 16.00 18.44 1.19
CA THR A 131 16.32 19.87 1.42
C THR A 131 16.37 20.25 2.88
N GLU A 132 15.56 19.60 3.74
CA GLU A 132 15.46 19.92 5.16
C GLU A 132 15.37 18.68 6.05
N PRO A 133 15.96 18.71 7.27
CA PRO A 133 15.73 17.68 8.26
C PRO A 133 14.23 17.54 8.59
N SER A 134 13.74 16.33 8.71
CA SER A 134 12.34 16.08 9.07
C SER A 134 12.24 15.48 10.47
N PRO A 135 11.83 16.26 11.47
CA PRO A 135 11.59 15.73 12.81
C PRO A 135 10.64 14.53 12.81
N THR A 136 9.62 14.56 11.94
CA THR A 136 8.65 13.46 11.77
C THR A 136 9.33 12.18 11.29
N LYS A 137 10.22 12.26 10.29
CA LYS A 137 11.00 11.10 9.79
C LYS A 137 11.90 10.54 10.90
N GLU A 138 12.57 11.41 11.64
CA GLU A 138 13.46 11.01 12.71
C GLU A 138 12.72 10.32 13.86
N GLN A 139 11.56 10.87 14.27
CA GLN A 139 10.71 10.28 15.30
C GLN A 139 10.19 8.90 14.88
N LEU A 140 9.67 8.77 13.65
CA LEU A 140 9.23 7.50 13.10
C LEU A 140 10.37 6.48 13.02
N SER A 141 11.54 6.91 12.56
CA SER A 141 12.71 6.03 12.46
C SER A 141 13.18 5.54 13.84
N ARG A 142 13.11 6.39 14.84
CA ARG A 142 13.48 6.04 16.23
C ARG A 142 12.51 5.05 16.85
N ILE A 143 11.20 5.33 16.76
CA ILE A 143 10.18 4.44 17.34
C ILE A 143 10.15 3.08 16.61
N MET A 144 10.39 3.08 15.30
CA MET A 144 10.48 1.86 14.51
C MET A 144 11.69 1.01 14.90
N ARG A 145 12.87 1.62 15.08
CA ARG A 145 14.05 0.88 15.59
C ARG A 145 13.80 0.25 16.95
N LEU A 146 13.07 0.94 17.83
CA LEU A 146 12.67 0.38 19.11
C LEU A 146 11.74 -0.82 18.94
N TYR A 147 10.78 -0.72 18.04
CA TYR A 147 9.85 -1.83 17.71
C TYR A 147 10.62 -3.06 17.21
N LEU A 148 11.53 -2.88 16.25
CA LEU A 148 12.32 -3.97 15.69
C LEU A 148 13.21 -4.68 16.71
N LYS A 149 13.84 -3.94 17.64
CA LYS A 149 14.63 -4.53 18.74
C LYS A 149 13.80 -5.40 19.68
N ASN A 150 12.50 -5.19 19.72
CA ASN A 150 11.59 -5.94 20.58
C ASN A 150 10.97 -7.17 19.90
N LEU A 151 11.12 -7.31 18.58
CA LEU A 151 10.66 -8.47 17.84
C LEU A 151 11.62 -9.65 18.00
N PRO A 152 11.15 -10.90 17.81
CA PRO A 152 12.02 -12.08 17.75
C PRO A 152 13.07 -11.95 16.65
N GLU A 153 14.27 -12.51 16.89
CA GLU A 153 15.34 -12.56 15.89
C GLU A 153 14.87 -13.25 14.60
N GLY A 154 15.30 -12.73 13.44
CA GLY A 154 14.95 -13.28 12.13
C GLY A 154 13.68 -12.70 11.50
N THR A 155 13.08 -11.67 12.10
CA THR A 155 11.94 -10.96 11.50
C THR A 155 12.41 -10.21 10.25
N LYS A 156 11.82 -10.52 9.07
CA LYS A 156 12.21 -9.99 7.74
C LYS A 156 12.11 -8.44 7.58
N ILE A 157 11.77 -7.72 8.63
CA ILE A 157 11.54 -6.28 8.62
C ILE A 157 12.86 -5.48 8.61
N GLU A 158 14.02 -6.10 8.87
CA GLU A 158 15.32 -5.40 8.79
C GLU A 158 15.63 -4.89 7.38
N GLN A 159 15.14 -5.57 6.33
CA GLN A 159 15.25 -5.11 4.93
C GLN A 159 14.36 -3.89 4.63
N ALA A 160 13.33 -3.63 5.44
CA ALA A 160 12.47 -2.46 5.33
C ALA A 160 13.18 -1.16 5.74
N LEU A 161 14.32 -1.25 6.41
CA LEU A 161 15.08 -0.10 6.93
C LEU A 161 16.01 0.56 5.90
N ASP A 162 16.14 0.03 4.67
CA ASP A 162 16.80 0.77 3.57
C ASP A 162 15.94 1.95 3.06
N MET A 163 15.30 2.63 4.00
CA MET A 163 14.51 3.84 3.78
C MET A 163 15.34 5.12 3.79
N GLY A 164 16.68 4.97 3.76
CA GLY A 164 17.61 6.10 3.74
C GLY A 164 17.44 7.03 2.53
N ASN A 165 16.99 6.48 1.40
CA ASN A 165 16.92 7.16 0.11
C ASN A 165 15.54 7.76 -0.25
N CYS A 166 14.57 7.80 0.67
CA CYS A 166 13.28 8.42 0.39
C CYS A 166 13.44 9.94 0.19
N ARG A 167 12.91 10.45 -0.91
CA ARG A 167 12.95 11.89 -1.25
C ARG A 167 11.80 12.67 -0.62
N LYS A 168 10.68 12.02 -0.38
CA LYS A 168 9.44 12.60 0.13
C LYS A 168 9.00 11.92 1.42
N LEU A 169 8.34 12.67 2.30
CA LEU A 169 7.79 12.13 3.53
C LEU A 169 6.68 11.09 3.24
N ALA A 170 5.84 11.33 2.22
CA ALA A 170 4.82 10.39 1.78
C ALA A 170 5.43 9.03 1.42
N GLU A 171 6.51 9.03 0.62
CA GLU A 171 7.24 7.81 0.25
C GLU A 171 7.73 7.04 1.47
N PHE A 172 8.32 7.74 2.43
CA PHE A 172 8.82 7.15 3.67
C PHE A 172 7.69 6.51 4.48
N VAL A 173 6.58 7.23 4.69
CA VAL A 173 5.43 6.75 5.46
C VAL A 173 4.74 5.58 4.79
N ASP A 174 4.56 5.62 3.45
CA ASP A 174 3.89 4.56 2.71
C ASP A 174 4.71 3.26 2.71
N LYS A 175 6.02 3.34 2.48
CA LYS A 175 6.93 2.18 2.59
C LYS A 175 6.90 1.59 4.00
N LEU A 176 6.96 2.44 5.02
CA LEU A 176 6.93 2.00 6.41
C LEU A 176 5.60 1.31 6.75
N THR A 177 4.46 1.88 6.32
CA THR A 177 3.12 1.31 6.53
C THR A 177 2.98 -0.06 5.83
N HIS A 178 3.50 -0.20 4.60
CA HIS A 178 3.43 -1.42 3.82
C HIS A 178 4.10 -2.63 4.51
N HIS A 179 5.14 -2.39 5.29
CA HIS A 179 5.86 -3.44 6.02
C HIS A 179 5.22 -3.83 7.36
N PHE A 180 4.18 -3.10 7.79
CA PHE A 180 3.46 -3.46 9.00
C PHE A 180 2.37 -4.50 8.73
N ASP A 181 2.32 -5.51 9.59
CA ASP A 181 1.18 -6.44 9.63
C ASP A 181 0.00 -5.74 10.30
N LEU A 182 -0.91 -5.24 9.48
CA LEU A 182 -2.11 -4.52 9.88
C LEU A 182 -3.37 -5.21 9.35
N PRO A 183 -4.50 -5.11 10.06
CA PRO A 183 -5.80 -5.46 9.51
C PRO A 183 -6.05 -4.67 8.21
N VAL A 184 -6.65 -5.33 7.22
CA VAL A 184 -6.90 -4.76 5.88
C VAL A 184 -7.68 -3.45 5.96
N SER A 185 -8.67 -3.35 6.86
CA SER A 185 -9.41 -2.11 7.12
C SER A 185 -8.50 -0.97 7.55
N LYS A 186 -7.52 -1.27 8.42
CA LYS A 186 -6.55 -0.26 8.88
C LYS A 186 -5.57 0.14 7.77
N MET A 187 -5.14 -0.80 6.95
CA MET A 187 -4.35 -0.50 5.75
C MET A 187 -5.11 0.43 4.80
N GLN A 188 -6.41 0.18 4.59
CA GLN A 188 -7.25 1.02 3.75
C GLN A 188 -7.40 2.45 4.32
N GLU A 189 -7.58 2.61 5.64
CA GLU A 189 -7.60 3.93 6.28
C GLU A 189 -6.31 4.73 6.01
N PHE A 190 -5.14 4.09 6.06
CA PHE A 190 -3.87 4.73 5.70
C PHE A 190 -3.80 5.11 4.21
N LEU A 191 -4.35 4.29 3.33
CA LEU A 191 -4.41 4.61 1.90
C LEU A 191 -5.32 5.81 1.63
N GLU A 192 -6.45 5.92 2.32
CA GLU A 192 -7.44 6.99 2.15
C GLU A 192 -6.99 8.34 2.70
N GLN A 193 -6.07 8.35 3.67
CA GLN A 193 -5.59 9.60 4.27
C GLN A 193 -4.59 10.32 3.36
N GLN A 194 -5.03 11.41 2.71
CA GLN A 194 -4.19 12.21 1.81
C GLN A 194 -3.18 13.11 2.55
N ASP A 195 -3.48 13.50 3.79
CA ASP A 195 -2.58 14.33 4.60
C ASP A 195 -1.44 13.48 5.15
N VAL A 196 -0.24 13.70 4.63
CA VAL A 196 0.96 12.94 4.94
C VAL A 196 1.35 13.08 6.42
N GLN A 197 1.19 14.28 6.99
CA GLN A 197 1.52 14.51 8.39
C GLN A 197 0.54 13.75 9.32
N LYS A 198 -0.75 13.69 8.97
CA LYS A 198 -1.73 12.91 9.72
C LYS A 198 -1.44 11.42 9.61
N ARG A 199 -1.09 10.92 8.41
CA ARG A 199 -0.65 9.52 8.23
C ARG A 199 0.54 9.18 9.11
N ALA A 200 1.57 10.06 9.09
CA ALA A 200 2.78 9.89 9.88
C ALA A 200 2.48 9.83 11.39
N ASN A 201 1.64 10.73 11.89
CA ASN A 201 1.23 10.77 13.29
C ASN A 201 0.44 9.51 13.69
N SER A 202 -0.48 9.07 12.84
CA SER A 202 -1.24 7.83 13.06
C SER A 202 -0.34 6.59 13.08
N LEU A 203 0.64 6.54 12.19
CA LEU A 203 1.62 5.46 12.15
C LEU A 203 2.52 5.47 13.40
N TYR A 204 2.97 6.64 13.84
CA TYR A 204 3.74 6.78 15.08
C TYR A 204 2.97 6.22 16.28
N SER A 205 1.73 6.66 16.48
CA SER A 205 0.87 6.19 17.58
C SER A 205 0.63 4.68 17.54
N LEU A 206 0.47 4.13 16.34
CA LEU A 206 0.30 2.68 16.14
C LEU A 206 1.57 1.90 16.56
N ILE A 207 2.75 2.36 16.14
CA ILE A 207 4.02 1.71 16.47
C ILE A 207 4.27 1.81 17.98
N GLU A 208 3.99 2.97 18.56
CA GLU A 208 4.11 3.20 20.01
C GLU A 208 3.22 2.23 20.79
N PHE A 209 1.96 2.10 20.41
CA PHE A 209 1.02 1.14 21.02
C PHE A 209 1.51 -0.31 20.91
N LYS A 210 2.01 -0.74 19.74
CA LYS A 210 2.59 -2.07 19.57
C LYS A 210 3.81 -2.29 20.47
N ASN A 211 4.67 -1.28 20.62
CA ASN A 211 5.81 -1.34 21.55
C ASN A 211 5.38 -1.53 23.02
N GLN A 212 4.32 -0.83 23.43
CA GLN A 212 3.75 -0.98 24.78
C GLN A 212 3.20 -2.38 25.01
N LEU A 213 2.46 -2.93 24.05
CA LEU A 213 1.94 -4.31 24.13
C LEU A 213 3.05 -5.34 24.27
N ILE A 214 4.13 -5.23 23.49
CA ILE A 214 5.28 -6.16 23.58
C ILE A 214 5.94 -6.06 24.97
N LYS A 215 6.09 -4.84 25.51
CA LYS A 215 6.65 -4.64 26.85
C LYS A 215 5.79 -5.32 27.93
N ILE A 216 4.48 -5.09 27.91
CA ILE A 216 3.52 -5.73 28.84
C ILE A 216 3.61 -7.26 28.77
N SER A 217 3.62 -7.82 27.54
CA SER A 217 3.73 -9.27 27.34
C SER A 217 5.02 -9.85 27.94
N LYS A 218 6.16 -9.18 27.75
CA LYS A 218 7.45 -9.59 28.34
C LYS A 218 7.43 -9.52 29.87
N ASP A 219 6.84 -8.47 30.44
CA ASP A 219 6.72 -8.29 31.90
C ASP A 219 5.81 -9.35 32.53
N MET A 220 4.75 -9.79 31.82
CA MET A 220 3.88 -10.88 32.29
C MET A 220 4.59 -12.23 32.25
N GLN A 221 5.32 -12.55 31.17
CA GLN A 221 6.08 -13.80 31.06
C GLN A 221 7.20 -13.88 32.11
N GLY A 222 7.87 -12.78 32.41
CA GLY A 222 8.88 -12.71 33.47
C GLY A 222 8.32 -12.98 34.88
N ARG A 223 7.05 -12.63 35.15
CA ARG A 223 6.40 -12.90 36.43
C ARG A 223 5.95 -14.35 36.60
N GLU A 224 5.51 -15.02 35.53
CA GLU A 224 5.13 -16.45 35.58
C GLU A 224 6.32 -17.35 35.90
N VAL A 225 7.52 -17.00 35.45
CA VAL A 225 8.75 -17.76 35.76
C VAL A 225 9.12 -17.67 37.26
N ASP A 226 8.81 -16.52 37.89
CA ASP A 226 9.18 -16.28 39.31
C ASP A 226 8.26 -17.05 40.30
N PHE A 227 7.03 -17.40 39.91
CA PHE A 227 6.11 -18.22 40.71
C PHE A 227 6.43 -19.73 40.69
N SER A 228 7.26 -20.17 39.74
CA SER A 228 7.65 -21.59 39.64
C SER A 228 8.89 -21.95 40.47
N MET A 229 9.48 -20.99 41.18
CA MET A 229 10.67 -21.20 42.03
C MET A 229 10.39 -21.20 43.55
N ASN A 230 9.14 -21.25 43.99
CA ASN A 230 8.77 -21.42 45.42
C ASN A 230 8.07 -22.74 45.70
#